data_96ff62bac8a1331299cfa826e30804ce
#
_entry.id   96ff62bac8a1331299cfa826e30804ce
#
_cell.length_a   1.000
_cell.length_b   1.000
_cell.length_c   1.000
_cell.angle_alpha   90.00
_cell.angle_beta   90.00
_cell.angle_gamma   90.00
#
_symmetry.space_group_name_H-M   'P 1'
#
loop_
_entity.id
_entity.type
_entity.pdbx_description
1 polymer ?
#
loop_
_entity_poly.entity_id
_entity_poly.type
_entity_poly.pdbx_seq_one_letter_code
_entity_poly.pdbx_strand_id
1 'polypeptide(L)'
;MTRITIVTDAWHPQVNGVVRSIENTNTELARLGVDVRMVTPQSFYSIPCPTYPEIRLSVAGYRRVAAEIEKSQPSFVHIATEGPLGFMARRWCVKNRMRFSTSYHTRFPEYVAARFPVPESWLYAFVRWFHNGGNTCMVATPSLETELEARGVRNLKRWSRGIDAELFHPRPKAKLPFELPRPIFMTVGRVAVEKNLPEFLDLDLPGSKVVIGDGPARHELQEKYPDVRFTGVKTGEDLADAYAQADVFVFPSKTDTFGNTILEALASGVPVAAFPVTGPIDILGGNPAAGALDDNLRDACLAALHCSPQAALTLSRSYSWEKASRQFLDNVIHAAGKSLPLLSRSQLA
;
A
#
# COMPACT_ATOMS: atom_id res chain seq x y z
N MET A 1 9.88 -27.65 6.60
CA MET A 1 9.51 -26.55 5.71
C MET A 1 8.87 -25.44 6.55
N THR A 2 9.34 -24.21 6.41
CA THR A 2 8.79 -23.08 7.19
C THR A 2 7.41 -22.74 6.64
N ARG A 3 6.39 -22.73 7.48
CA ARG A 3 5.00 -22.40 7.07
C ARG A 3 4.52 -21.13 7.76
N ILE A 4 4.11 -20.16 6.96
CA ILE A 4 3.53 -18.90 7.44
C ILE A 4 2.04 -18.90 7.08
N THR A 5 1.18 -18.66 8.07
CA THR A 5 -0.25 -18.41 7.82
C THR A 5 -0.48 -16.90 7.88
N ILE A 6 -0.93 -16.33 6.78
CA ILE A 6 -1.29 -14.91 6.66
C ILE A 6 -2.80 -14.79 6.71
N VAL A 7 -3.30 -14.03 7.69
CA VAL A 7 -4.73 -13.73 7.85
C VAL A 7 -4.98 -12.29 7.41
N THR A 8 -5.92 -12.10 6.49
CA THR A 8 -6.24 -10.78 5.96
C THR A 8 -7.73 -10.65 5.62
N ASP A 9 -8.31 -9.48 5.89
CA ASP A 9 -9.63 -9.09 5.40
C ASP A 9 -9.58 -8.41 4.02
N ALA A 10 -8.39 -7.92 3.63
CA ALA A 10 -8.14 -7.33 2.33
C ALA A 10 -7.68 -8.41 1.35
N TRP A 11 -8.59 -8.83 0.45
CA TRP A 11 -8.32 -9.84 -0.57
C TRP A 11 -9.25 -9.64 -1.76
N HIS A 12 -9.04 -10.40 -2.84
CA HIS A 12 -9.91 -10.35 -4.02
C HIS A 12 -11.41 -10.42 -3.70
N PRO A 13 -12.25 -9.69 -4.42
CA PRO A 13 -12.00 -8.94 -5.66
C PRO A 13 -11.41 -7.52 -5.48
N GLN A 14 -11.00 -7.14 -4.27
CA GLN A 14 -10.40 -5.83 -4.02
C GLN A 14 -9.08 -5.67 -4.81
N VAL A 15 -8.92 -4.52 -5.45
CA VAL A 15 -7.67 -4.11 -6.09
C VAL A 15 -7.13 -2.91 -5.32
N ASN A 16 -6.20 -3.17 -4.40
CA ASN A 16 -5.60 -2.12 -3.56
C ASN A 16 -4.14 -2.45 -3.19
N GLY A 17 -3.45 -1.49 -2.60
CA GLY A 17 -2.05 -1.63 -2.22
C GLY A 17 -1.77 -2.74 -1.20
N VAL A 18 -2.74 -3.09 -0.34
CA VAL A 18 -2.60 -4.17 0.65
C VAL A 18 -2.58 -5.52 -0.04
N VAL A 19 -3.58 -5.79 -0.91
CA VAL A 19 -3.67 -7.04 -1.68
C VAL A 19 -2.41 -7.23 -2.51
N ARG A 20 -2.01 -6.23 -3.31
CA ARG A 20 -0.79 -6.28 -4.13
C ARG A 20 0.47 -6.55 -3.30
N SER A 21 0.60 -5.91 -2.12
CA SER A 21 1.76 -6.13 -1.25
C SER A 21 1.82 -7.56 -0.73
N ILE A 22 0.68 -8.14 -0.35
CA ILE A 22 0.62 -9.52 0.14
C ILE A 22 0.91 -10.50 -1.00
N GLU A 23 0.35 -10.30 -2.19
CA GLU A 23 0.56 -11.18 -3.36
C GLU A 23 2.03 -11.22 -3.79
N ASN A 24 2.64 -10.04 -3.96
CA ASN A 24 4.06 -9.97 -4.33
C ASN A 24 4.94 -10.59 -3.24
N THR A 25 4.64 -10.32 -1.97
CA THR A 25 5.37 -10.95 -0.87
C THR A 25 5.21 -12.46 -0.88
N ASN A 26 4.01 -12.99 -1.11
CA ASN A 26 3.77 -14.44 -1.20
C ASN A 26 4.55 -15.08 -2.35
N THR A 27 4.59 -14.42 -3.51
CA THR A 27 5.35 -14.88 -4.68
C THR A 27 6.84 -15.00 -4.34
N GLU A 28 7.42 -13.98 -3.72
CA GLU A 28 8.83 -14.00 -3.33
C GLU A 28 9.12 -14.99 -2.19
N LEU A 29 8.23 -15.12 -1.22
CA LEU A 29 8.37 -16.11 -0.14
C LEU A 29 8.34 -17.54 -0.69
N ALA A 30 7.50 -17.82 -1.70
CA ALA A 30 7.47 -19.11 -2.38
C ALA A 30 8.81 -19.39 -3.10
N ARG A 31 9.41 -18.39 -3.74
CA ARG A 31 10.77 -18.49 -4.33
C ARG A 31 11.84 -18.80 -3.28
N LEU A 32 11.66 -18.29 -2.07
CA LEU A 32 12.53 -18.58 -0.91
C LEU A 32 12.23 -19.93 -0.23
N GLY A 33 11.34 -20.76 -0.78
CA GLY A 33 10.98 -22.08 -0.23
C GLY A 33 10.10 -22.03 1.03
N VAL A 34 9.40 -20.93 1.27
CA VAL A 34 8.44 -20.77 2.38
C VAL A 34 7.06 -21.22 1.92
N ASP A 35 6.40 -22.10 2.69
CA ASP A 35 5.00 -22.49 2.48
C ASP A 35 4.08 -21.40 3.07
N VAL A 36 3.41 -20.62 2.21
CA VAL A 36 2.47 -19.59 2.64
C VAL A 36 1.05 -20.11 2.54
N ARG A 37 0.29 -19.99 3.61
CA ARG A 37 -1.13 -20.30 3.68
C ARG A 37 -1.93 -19.05 3.97
N MET A 38 -3.00 -18.85 3.18
CA MET A 38 -3.85 -17.67 3.29
C MET A 38 -5.17 -18.01 3.98
N VAL A 39 -5.57 -17.13 4.92
CA VAL A 39 -6.93 -17.13 5.49
C VAL A 39 -7.56 -15.79 5.10
N THR A 40 -8.50 -15.83 4.16
CA THR A 40 -9.06 -14.66 3.49
C THR A 40 -10.59 -14.68 3.50
N PRO A 41 -11.28 -13.59 3.16
CA PRO A 41 -12.73 -13.54 3.07
C PRO A 41 -13.34 -14.59 2.14
N GLN A 42 -12.60 -15.07 1.15
CA GLN A 42 -13.08 -16.09 0.19
C GLN A 42 -13.41 -17.44 0.84
N SER A 43 -12.81 -17.73 1.99
CA SER A 43 -13.09 -18.96 2.77
C SER A 43 -14.37 -18.88 3.60
N PHE A 44 -15.04 -17.71 3.63
CA PHE A 44 -16.15 -17.46 4.55
C PHE A 44 -17.32 -16.75 3.83
N TYR A 45 -18.50 -16.85 4.44
CA TYR A 45 -19.59 -15.97 4.07
C TYR A 45 -19.20 -14.51 4.38
N SER A 46 -19.43 -13.62 3.43
CA SER A 46 -19.05 -12.22 3.55
C SER A 46 -20.12 -11.28 3.00
N ILE A 47 -20.27 -10.13 3.61
CA ILE A 47 -21.18 -9.07 3.19
C ILE A 47 -20.37 -7.88 2.64
N PRO A 48 -20.92 -7.09 1.72
CA PRO A 48 -20.27 -5.87 1.27
C PRO A 48 -20.20 -4.85 2.41
N CYS A 49 -19.09 -4.11 2.50
CA CYS A 49 -19.01 -2.95 3.38
C CYS A 49 -19.94 -1.85 2.87
N PRO A 50 -20.77 -1.23 3.71
CA PRO A 50 -21.79 -0.25 3.26
C PRO A 50 -21.23 0.92 2.44
N THR A 51 -20.04 1.41 2.76
CA THR A 51 -19.39 2.55 2.08
C THR A 51 -18.47 2.14 0.96
N TYR A 52 -18.06 0.86 0.92
CA TYR A 52 -17.12 0.30 -0.06
C TYR A 52 -17.53 -1.13 -0.39
N PRO A 53 -18.48 -1.35 -1.32
CA PRO A 53 -19.03 -2.67 -1.61
C PRO A 53 -18.00 -3.70 -2.08
N GLU A 54 -16.89 -3.23 -2.65
CA GLU A 54 -15.75 -4.07 -3.04
C GLU A 54 -14.99 -4.65 -1.83
N ILE A 55 -15.10 -4.02 -0.67
CA ILE A 55 -14.56 -4.55 0.59
C ILE A 55 -15.55 -5.56 1.16
N ARG A 56 -15.10 -6.80 1.28
CA ARG A 56 -15.91 -7.90 1.79
C ARG A 56 -15.64 -8.12 3.27
N LEU A 57 -16.62 -7.85 4.11
CA LEU A 57 -16.55 -8.10 5.54
C LEU A 57 -16.97 -9.54 5.83
N SER A 58 -16.07 -10.34 6.36
CA SER A 58 -16.36 -11.73 6.69
C SER A 58 -17.26 -11.86 7.91
N VAL A 59 -18.36 -12.58 7.77
CA VAL A 59 -19.26 -12.95 8.86
C VAL A 59 -18.87 -14.35 9.34
N ALA A 60 -17.68 -14.48 9.92
CA ALA A 60 -17.15 -15.73 10.39
C ALA A 60 -17.03 -15.72 11.91
N GLY A 61 -17.65 -16.70 12.58
CA GLY A 61 -17.46 -16.88 14.00
C GLY A 61 -16.07 -17.44 14.34
N TYR A 62 -15.60 -17.17 15.55
CA TYR A 62 -14.30 -17.59 16.05
C TYR A 62 -13.93 -19.05 15.73
N ARG A 63 -14.87 -19.99 15.92
CA ARG A 63 -14.61 -21.45 15.70
C ARG A 63 -14.22 -21.76 14.25
N ARG A 64 -14.82 -21.09 13.27
CA ARG A 64 -14.51 -21.31 11.84
C ARG A 64 -13.14 -20.75 11.48
N VAL A 65 -12.83 -19.53 11.93
CA VAL A 65 -11.50 -18.92 11.68
C VAL A 65 -10.41 -19.72 12.38
N ALA A 66 -10.64 -20.16 13.63
CA ALA A 66 -9.72 -21.03 14.36
C ALA A 66 -9.44 -22.32 13.59
N ALA A 67 -10.47 -22.99 13.07
CA ALA A 67 -10.33 -24.24 12.31
C ALA A 67 -9.50 -24.05 11.04
N GLU A 68 -9.66 -22.94 10.30
CA GLU A 68 -8.85 -22.67 9.11
C GLU A 68 -7.37 -22.37 9.47
N ILE A 69 -7.12 -21.66 10.57
CA ILE A 69 -5.74 -21.45 11.06
C ILE A 69 -5.13 -22.79 11.49
N GLU A 70 -5.84 -23.62 12.25
CA GLU A 70 -5.36 -24.94 12.72
C GLU A 70 -5.10 -25.90 11.56
N LYS A 71 -5.99 -25.92 10.56
CA LYS A 71 -5.82 -26.71 9.32
C LYS A 71 -4.56 -26.33 8.56
N SER A 72 -4.15 -25.06 8.60
CA SER A 72 -2.92 -24.59 7.96
C SER A 72 -1.66 -25.05 8.70
N GLN A 73 -1.74 -25.54 9.93
CA GLN A 73 -0.60 -25.96 10.77
C GLN A 73 0.53 -24.93 10.81
N PRO A 74 0.29 -23.70 11.26
CA PRO A 74 1.23 -22.60 11.14
C PRO A 74 2.49 -22.81 11.99
N SER A 75 3.69 -22.60 11.40
CA SER A 75 4.90 -22.35 12.17
C SER A 75 4.95 -20.91 12.67
N PHE A 76 4.32 -20.01 11.89
CA PHE A 76 4.22 -18.57 12.14
C PHE A 76 2.86 -18.05 11.69
N VAL A 77 2.34 -17.05 12.41
CA VAL A 77 1.10 -16.34 12.06
C VAL A 77 1.39 -14.87 11.85
N HIS A 78 0.94 -14.35 10.71
CA HIS A 78 0.92 -12.93 10.41
C HIS A 78 -0.51 -12.45 10.21
N ILE A 79 -0.91 -11.38 10.90
CA ILE A 79 -2.23 -10.77 10.78
C ILE A 79 -2.06 -9.44 10.06
N ALA A 80 -2.49 -9.41 8.80
CA ALA A 80 -2.22 -8.28 7.91
C ALA A 80 -3.23 -7.12 8.05
N THR A 81 -4.42 -7.37 8.62
CA THR A 81 -5.47 -6.35 8.73
C THR A 81 -6.21 -6.45 10.05
N GLU A 82 -6.81 -5.33 10.49
CA GLU A 82 -7.54 -5.18 11.75
C GLU A 82 -9.04 -5.50 11.64
N GLY A 83 -9.45 -6.09 10.52
CA GLY A 83 -10.86 -6.45 10.28
C GLY A 83 -11.35 -7.68 11.05
N PRO A 84 -12.58 -8.17 10.75
CA PRO A 84 -13.19 -9.29 11.46
C PRO A 84 -12.32 -10.55 11.52
N LEU A 85 -11.65 -10.93 10.40
CA LEU A 85 -10.75 -12.09 10.39
C LEU A 85 -9.52 -11.84 11.25
N GLY A 86 -8.91 -10.66 11.11
CA GLY A 86 -7.76 -10.27 11.93
C GLY A 86 -8.07 -10.29 13.42
N PHE A 87 -9.24 -9.79 13.82
CA PHE A 87 -9.70 -9.85 15.22
C PHE A 87 -9.82 -11.29 15.74
N MET A 88 -10.42 -12.19 14.95
CA MET A 88 -10.57 -13.60 15.34
C MET A 88 -9.23 -14.33 15.37
N ALA A 89 -8.34 -14.04 14.42
CA ALA A 89 -7.00 -14.61 14.41
C ALA A 89 -6.17 -14.15 15.61
N ARG A 90 -6.23 -12.86 15.95
CA ARG A 90 -5.59 -12.32 17.17
C ARG A 90 -6.10 -13.06 18.43
N ARG A 91 -7.42 -13.23 18.54
CA ARG A 91 -8.02 -13.97 19.67
C ARG A 91 -7.52 -15.42 19.72
N TRP A 92 -7.40 -16.08 18.56
CA TRP A 92 -6.86 -17.43 18.48
C TRP A 92 -5.40 -17.48 18.93
N CYS A 93 -4.56 -16.57 18.42
CA CYS A 93 -3.14 -16.51 18.79
C CYS A 93 -2.96 -16.32 20.29
N VAL A 94 -3.67 -15.36 20.90
CA VAL A 94 -3.60 -15.07 22.33
C VAL A 94 -4.05 -16.28 23.15
N LYS A 95 -5.18 -16.92 22.78
CA LYS A 95 -5.71 -18.10 23.49
C LYS A 95 -4.76 -19.29 23.44
N ASN A 96 -4.09 -19.50 22.30
CA ASN A 96 -3.18 -20.62 22.11
C ASN A 96 -1.71 -20.26 22.45
N ARG A 97 -1.45 -19.08 23.03
CA ARG A 97 -0.10 -18.58 23.32
C ARG A 97 0.81 -18.60 22.09
N MET A 98 0.23 -18.49 20.92
CA MET A 98 0.95 -18.40 19.65
C MET A 98 1.50 -16.99 19.46
N ARG A 99 2.80 -16.87 19.30
CA ARG A 99 3.43 -15.60 18.91
C ARG A 99 3.05 -15.24 17.50
N PHE A 100 2.78 -13.96 17.25
CA PHE A 100 2.34 -13.49 15.93
C PHE A 100 2.86 -12.09 15.62
N SER A 101 2.90 -11.79 14.34
CA SER A 101 3.16 -10.45 13.84
C SER A 101 1.90 -9.83 13.25
N THR A 102 1.88 -8.51 13.18
CA THR A 102 0.82 -7.72 12.55
C THR A 102 1.42 -6.72 11.55
N SER A 103 0.58 -6.11 10.71
CA SER A 103 0.96 -4.98 9.86
C SER A 103 -0.06 -3.86 9.97
N TYR A 104 0.43 -2.62 10.00
CA TYR A 104 -0.38 -1.42 9.88
C TYR A 104 -0.32 -0.92 8.44
N HIS A 105 -1.35 -1.21 7.66
CA HIS A 105 -1.39 -0.90 6.22
C HIS A 105 -2.17 0.36 5.89
N THR A 106 -3.15 0.70 6.72
CA THR A 106 -4.13 1.74 6.42
C THR A 106 -4.30 2.64 7.63
N ARG A 107 -4.38 3.93 7.41
CA ARG A 107 -4.73 4.92 8.44
C ARG A 107 -6.23 4.81 8.79
N PHE A 108 -6.60 3.65 9.31
CA PHE A 108 -7.97 3.33 9.68
C PHE A 108 -8.59 4.36 10.63
N PRO A 109 -7.87 4.86 11.68
CA PRO A 109 -8.43 5.88 12.55
C PRO A 109 -8.87 7.15 11.82
N GLU A 110 -8.01 7.68 10.95
CA GLU A 110 -8.29 8.89 10.19
C GLU A 110 -9.44 8.67 9.20
N TYR A 111 -9.50 7.50 8.56
CA TYR A 111 -10.57 7.18 7.60
C TYR A 111 -11.94 7.05 8.28
N VAL A 112 -11.99 6.51 9.49
CA VAL A 112 -13.22 6.39 10.26
C VAL A 112 -13.62 7.77 10.83
N ALA A 113 -12.68 8.51 11.41
CA ALA A 113 -12.95 9.83 11.97
C ALA A 113 -13.42 10.84 10.91
N ALA A 114 -12.93 10.74 9.68
CA ALA A 114 -13.39 11.58 8.56
C ALA A 114 -14.86 11.31 8.15
N ARG A 115 -15.44 10.17 8.52
CA ARG A 115 -16.79 9.74 8.11
C ARG A 115 -17.80 9.69 9.26
N PHE A 116 -17.30 9.47 10.46
CA PHE A 116 -18.14 9.28 11.64
C PHE A 116 -17.64 10.16 12.78
N PRO A 117 -18.53 10.69 13.62
CA PRO A 117 -18.16 11.54 14.76
C PRO A 117 -17.56 10.71 15.91
N VAL A 118 -16.49 9.98 15.64
CA VAL A 118 -15.76 9.16 16.61
C VAL A 118 -14.40 9.79 16.86
N PRO A 119 -14.02 10.07 18.12
CA PRO A 119 -12.71 10.62 18.43
C PRO A 119 -11.58 9.69 17.97
N GLU A 120 -10.58 10.21 17.25
CA GLU A 120 -9.41 9.46 16.81
C GLU A 120 -8.69 8.75 17.96
N SER A 121 -8.69 9.35 19.16
CA SER A 121 -8.07 8.79 20.35
C SER A 121 -8.62 7.40 20.74
N TRP A 122 -9.91 7.17 20.52
CA TRP A 122 -10.55 5.86 20.76
C TRP A 122 -10.14 4.85 19.70
N LEU A 123 -10.09 5.29 18.46
CA LEU A 123 -9.65 4.46 17.34
C LEU A 123 -8.18 4.05 17.51
N TYR A 124 -7.32 4.97 17.95
CA TYR A 124 -5.94 4.65 18.28
C TYR A 124 -5.80 3.79 19.55
N ALA A 125 -6.73 3.85 20.49
CA ALA A 125 -6.77 2.91 21.61
C ALA A 125 -7.02 1.47 21.11
N PHE A 126 -7.91 1.31 20.12
CA PHE A 126 -8.12 0.01 19.44
C PHE A 126 -6.87 -0.43 18.68
N VAL A 127 -6.24 0.45 17.90
CA VAL A 127 -4.98 0.16 17.17
C VAL A 127 -3.89 -0.33 18.12
N ARG A 128 -3.65 0.40 19.23
CA ARG A 128 -2.70 -0.02 20.25
C ARG A 128 -3.04 -1.38 20.84
N TRP A 129 -4.30 -1.59 21.22
CA TRP A 129 -4.74 -2.87 21.77
C TRP A 129 -4.54 -4.02 20.79
N PHE A 130 -4.84 -3.79 19.51
CA PHE A 130 -4.72 -4.79 18.46
C PHE A 130 -3.27 -5.18 18.20
N HIS A 131 -2.43 -4.21 17.89
CA HIS A 131 -1.04 -4.43 17.47
C HIS A 131 -0.12 -4.78 18.64
N ASN A 132 -0.29 -4.17 19.81
CA ASN A 132 0.53 -4.47 20.99
C ASN A 132 0.26 -5.87 21.56
N GLY A 133 -0.79 -6.55 21.13
CA GLY A 133 -0.98 -7.97 21.41
C GLY A 133 -0.06 -8.89 20.61
N GLY A 134 0.52 -8.40 19.52
CA GLY A 134 1.52 -9.08 18.72
C GLY A 134 2.95 -8.85 19.21
N ASN A 135 3.87 -9.67 18.73
CA ASN A 135 5.29 -9.58 19.05
C ASN A 135 6.06 -8.65 18.10
N THR A 136 5.46 -8.32 16.97
CA THR A 136 5.97 -7.36 15.98
C THR A 136 4.80 -6.73 15.25
N CYS A 137 4.83 -5.41 15.07
CA CYS A 137 3.95 -4.65 14.20
C CYS A 137 4.77 -4.08 13.04
N MET A 138 4.44 -4.44 11.81
CA MET A 138 5.18 -4.00 10.63
C MET A 138 4.57 -2.72 10.07
N VAL A 139 5.46 -1.77 9.74
CA VAL A 139 5.10 -0.46 9.18
C VAL A 139 5.93 -0.18 7.93
N ALA A 140 5.37 0.61 7.00
CA ALA A 140 5.98 0.75 5.69
C ALA A 140 7.14 1.76 5.65
N THR A 141 7.09 2.82 6.47
CA THR A 141 8.01 3.97 6.39
C THR A 141 8.56 4.40 7.75
N PRO A 142 9.71 5.11 7.74
CA PRO A 142 10.28 5.71 8.96
C PRO A 142 9.36 6.70 9.66
N SER A 143 8.74 7.60 8.91
CA SER A 143 7.87 8.62 9.49
C SER A 143 6.64 8.00 10.15
N LEU A 144 6.05 6.95 9.53
CA LEU A 144 4.94 6.20 10.11
C LEU A 144 5.36 5.43 11.37
N GLU A 145 6.58 4.87 11.39
CA GLU A 145 7.14 4.22 12.58
C GLU A 145 7.19 5.20 13.76
N THR A 146 7.80 6.38 13.55
CA THR A 146 7.88 7.44 14.55
C THR A 146 6.51 7.91 15.04
N GLU A 147 5.57 8.10 14.12
CA GLU A 147 4.21 8.54 14.46
C GLU A 147 3.47 7.50 15.33
N LEU A 148 3.51 6.23 14.94
CA LEU A 148 2.83 5.17 15.69
C LEU A 148 3.49 4.90 17.04
N GLU A 149 4.81 5.04 17.12
CA GLU A 149 5.55 4.96 18.39
C GLU A 149 5.11 6.07 19.35
N ALA A 150 5.02 7.30 18.87
CA ALA A 150 4.51 8.44 19.65
C ALA A 150 3.03 8.24 20.10
N ARG A 151 2.26 7.46 19.34
CA ARG A 151 0.88 7.07 19.69
C ARG A 151 0.80 5.82 20.58
N GLY A 152 1.96 5.25 20.99
CA GLY A 152 2.06 4.13 21.93
C GLY A 152 1.90 2.73 21.32
N VAL A 153 2.04 2.59 20.00
CA VAL A 153 2.21 1.28 19.35
C VAL A 153 3.65 0.82 19.59
N ARG A 154 3.83 -0.45 19.92
CA ARG A 154 5.12 -1.04 20.32
C ARG A 154 5.57 -2.10 19.33
N ASN A 155 6.84 -2.52 19.48
CA ASN A 155 7.45 -3.61 18.71
C ASN A 155 7.38 -3.34 17.18
N LEU A 156 7.52 -2.07 16.81
CA LEU A 156 7.51 -1.65 15.43
C LEU A 156 8.74 -2.17 14.69
N LYS A 157 8.54 -2.62 13.46
CA LYS A 157 9.57 -3.08 12.54
C LYS A 157 9.21 -2.63 11.13
N ARG A 158 10.21 -2.25 10.36
CA ARG A 158 9.98 -1.87 8.97
C ARG A 158 9.73 -3.04 8.08
N TRP A 159 8.77 -2.87 7.21
CA TRP A 159 8.50 -3.71 6.07
C TRP A 159 8.17 -2.80 4.89
N SER A 160 9.18 -2.52 4.08
CA SER A 160 9.09 -1.67 2.89
C SER A 160 8.21 -2.32 1.82
N ARG A 161 8.14 -1.66 0.66
CA ARG A 161 7.46 -2.16 -0.52
C ARG A 161 8.48 -2.34 -1.64
N GLY A 162 8.09 -3.08 -2.65
CA GLY A 162 8.84 -3.24 -3.88
C GLY A 162 8.07 -2.71 -5.07
N ILE A 163 8.75 -2.68 -6.20
CA ILE A 163 8.19 -2.37 -7.50
C ILE A 163 8.47 -3.52 -8.48
N ASP A 164 7.52 -3.76 -9.36
CA ASP A 164 7.71 -4.62 -10.52
C ASP A 164 8.34 -3.79 -11.65
N ALA A 165 9.66 -3.83 -11.72
CA ALA A 165 10.43 -3.08 -12.72
C ALA A 165 10.39 -3.72 -14.12
N GLU A 166 9.88 -4.96 -14.26
CA GLU A 166 9.64 -5.58 -15.57
C GLU A 166 8.36 -5.01 -16.18
N LEU A 167 7.34 -4.75 -15.39
CA LEU A 167 6.10 -4.15 -15.82
C LEU A 167 6.23 -2.62 -15.96
N PHE A 168 6.72 -1.96 -14.91
CA PHE A 168 6.83 -0.49 -14.86
C PHE A 168 8.25 -0.07 -15.24
N HIS A 169 8.41 0.40 -16.47
CA HIS A 169 9.66 0.91 -17.02
C HIS A 169 9.38 2.02 -18.05
N PRO A 170 10.37 2.84 -18.42
CA PRO A 170 10.20 3.85 -19.46
C PRO A 170 9.81 3.22 -20.80
N ARG A 171 8.87 3.85 -21.50
CA ARG A 171 8.38 3.40 -22.81
C ARG A 171 8.41 4.53 -23.83
N PRO A 172 8.57 4.24 -25.14
CA PRO A 172 8.55 5.26 -26.18
C PRO A 172 7.21 5.99 -26.20
N LYS A 173 7.20 7.30 -25.93
CA LYS A 173 5.98 8.13 -25.83
C LYS A 173 5.15 8.15 -27.11
N ALA A 174 5.73 7.90 -28.29
CA ALA A 174 5.05 7.91 -29.59
C ALA A 174 4.03 6.78 -29.80
N LYS A 175 3.97 5.78 -28.90
CA LYS A 175 3.07 4.62 -29.00
C LYS A 175 1.99 4.63 -27.91
N LEU A 176 1.84 5.73 -27.17
CA LEU A 176 1.05 5.76 -25.94
C LEU A 176 -0.38 6.27 -26.16
N PRO A 177 -1.36 5.87 -25.30
CA PRO A 177 -2.79 5.93 -25.61
C PRO A 177 -3.46 7.31 -25.53
N PHE A 178 -2.72 8.39 -25.11
CA PHE A 178 -3.34 9.69 -24.92
C PHE A 178 -2.78 10.73 -25.91
N GLU A 179 -3.60 11.20 -26.83
CA GLU A 179 -3.34 12.39 -27.61
C GLU A 179 -3.85 13.63 -26.85
N LEU A 180 -3.07 14.07 -25.85
CA LEU A 180 -3.40 15.21 -25.00
C LEU A 180 -2.30 16.29 -25.04
N PRO A 181 -2.66 17.58 -24.92
CA PRO A 181 -1.67 18.65 -24.75
C PRO A 181 -0.72 18.38 -23.58
N ARG A 182 0.57 18.62 -23.82
CA ARG A 182 1.63 18.47 -22.82
C ARG A 182 1.91 19.78 -22.10
N PRO A 183 2.44 19.73 -20.87
CA PRO A 183 2.74 18.53 -20.08
C PRO A 183 1.50 17.78 -19.57
N ILE A 184 1.62 16.46 -19.35
CA ILE A 184 0.56 15.63 -18.77
C ILE A 184 0.83 15.40 -17.29
N PHE A 185 -0.04 15.94 -16.45
CA PHE A 185 -0.08 15.70 -15.01
C PHE A 185 -1.06 14.57 -14.72
N MET A 186 -0.60 13.49 -14.09
CA MET A 186 -1.40 12.28 -13.93
C MET A 186 -1.44 11.83 -12.46
N THR A 187 -2.60 11.38 -12.02
CA THR A 187 -2.75 10.66 -10.75
C THR A 187 -3.38 9.30 -10.97
N VAL A 188 -2.99 8.33 -10.16
CA VAL A 188 -3.51 6.95 -10.22
C VAL A 188 -3.95 6.51 -8.83
N GLY A 189 -5.15 5.97 -8.74
CA GLY A 189 -5.65 5.42 -7.48
C GLY A 189 -7.17 5.38 -7.39
N ARG A 190 -7.65 5.04 -6.21
CA ARG A 190 -9.09 5.07 -5.92
C ARG A 190 -9.59 6.52 -6.00
N VAL A 191 -10.72 6.72 -6.68
CA VAL A 191 -11.37 8.02 -6.75
C VAL A 191 -12.31 8.18 -5.54
N ALA A 192 -11.74 8.62 -4.42
CA ALA A 192 -12.42 8.73 -3.13
C ALA A 192 -11.88 9.91 -2.31
N VAL A 193 -12.64 10.32 -1.30
CA VAL A 193 -12.35 11.51 -0.48
C VAL A 193 -10.96 11.49 0.14
N GLU A 194 -10.51 10.34 0.64
CA GLU A 194 -9.18 10.16 1.25
C GLU A 194 -8.01 10.39 0.29
N LYS A 195 -8.26 10.38 -1.02
CA LYS A 195 -7.23 10.65 -2.05
C LYS A 195 -7.08 12.12 -2.39
N ASN A 196 -7.93 12.97 -1.82
CA ASN A 196 -7.80 14.42 -1.89
C ASN A 196 -7.67 14.98 -3.33
N LEU A 197 -8.36 14.33 -4.28
CA LEU A 197 -8.27 14.69 -5.70
C LEU A 197 -8.65 16.14 -6.00
N PRO A 198 -9.63 16.76 -5.35
CA PRO A 198 -9.95 18.18 -5.60
C PRO A 198 -8.74 19.11 -5.49
N GLU A 199 -7.84 18.90 -4.53
CA GLU A 199 -6.60 19.70 -4.41
C GLU A 199 -5.72 19.65 -5.67
N PHE A 200 -5.73 18.56 -6.43
CA PHE A 200 -5.06 18.47 -7.72
C PHE A 200 -5.91 19.03 -8.86
N LEU A 201 -7.21 18.74 -8.85
CA LEU A 201 -8.09 19.09 -9.96
C LEU A 201 -8.38 20.58 -10.04
N ASP A 202 -8.38 21.30 -8.92
CA ASP A 202 -8.56 22.75 -8.84
C ASP A 202 -7.31 23.55 -9.27
N LEU A 203 -6.14 22.91 -9.42
CA LEU A 203 -4.91 23.61 -9.79
C LEU A 203 -4.98 24.17 -11.22
N ASP A 204 -4.53 25.40 -11.39
CA ASP A 204 -4.23 25.96 -12.70
C ASP A 204 -2.82 25.50 -13.14
N LEU A 205 -2.78 24.50 -14.03
CA LEU A 205 -1.56 23.89 -14.55
C LEU A 205 -1.54 23.95 -16.09
N PRO A 206 -0.37 24.13 -16.71
CA PRO A 206 -0.28 24.03 -18.16
C PRO A 206 -0.53 22.60 -18.64
N GLY A 207 -1.08 22.45 -19.84
CA GLY A 207 -1.29 21.13 -20.46
C GLY A 207 -2.52 20.38 -19.95
N SER A 208 -2.39 19.10 -19.63
CA SER A 208 -3.53 18.22 -19.36
C SER A 208 -3.46 17.53 -18.01
N LYS A 209 -4.64 17.28 -17.43
CA LYS A 209 -4.81 16.49 -16.21
C LYS A 209 -5.46 15.16 -16.53
N VAL A 210 -4.92 14.06 -15.97
CA VAL A 210 -5.41 12.69 -16.15
C VAL A 210 -5.63 12.02 -14.80
N VAL A 211 -6.79 11.41 -14.63
CA VAL A 211 -7.13 10.60 -13.44
C VAL A 211 -7.38 9.17 -13.88
N ILE A 212 -6.59 8.24 -13.36
CA ILE A 212 -6.73 6.80 -13.60
C ILE A 212 -7.21 6.10 -12.34
N GLY A 213 -8.33 5.45 -12.44
CA GLY A 213 -8.96 4.72 -11.36
C GLY A 213 -10.45 4.88 -11.33
N ASP A 214 -11.05 4.28 -10.31
CA ASP A 214 -12.49 4.33 -10.06
C ASP A 214 -12.77 4.46 -8.56
N GLY A 215 -13.99 4.82 -8.23
CA GLY A 215 -14.42 4.95 -6.84
C GLY A 215 -15.66 5.82 -6.68
N PRO A 216 -16.16 5.94 -5.45
CA PRO A 216 -17.45 6.57 -5.17
C PRO A 216 -17.54 8.05 -5.59
N ALA A 217 -16.42 8.77 -5.64
CA ALA A 217 -16.42 10.19 -6.02
C ALA A 217 -16.24 10.44 -7.52
N ARG A 218 -16.07 9.38 -8.35
CA ARG A 218 -15.72 9.56 -9.76
C ARG A 218 -16.76 10.33 -10.54
N HIS A 219 -18.03 9.97 -10.42
CA HIS A 219 -19.11 10.60 -11.19
C HIS A 219 -19.20 12.09 -10.90
N GLU A 220 -19.24 12.45 -9.62
CA GLU A 220 -19.29 13.85 -9.16
C GLU A 220 -18.08 14.65 -9.67
N LEU A 221 -16.86 14.11 -9.53
CA LEU A 221 -15.66 14.80 -9.96
C LEU A 221 -15.59 14.93 -11.49
N GLN A 222 -16.04 13.93 -12.24
CA GLN A 222 -16.06 13.99 -13.70
C GLN A 222 -17.04 15.04 -14.21
N GLU A 223 -18.18 15.24 -13.56
CA GLU A 223 -19.13 16.31 -13.88
C GLU A 223 -18.58 17.69 -13.52
N LYS A 224 -17.92 17.79 -12.36
CA LYS A 224 -17.34 19.07 -11.87
C LYS A 224 -16.14 19.52 -12.69
N TYR A 225 -15.35 18.57 -13.25
CA TYR A 225 -14.10 18.87 -13.98
C TYR A 225 -14.14 18.29 -15.40
N PRO A 226 -14.92 18.86 -16.32
CA PRO A 226 -15.14 18.29 -17.67
C PRO A 226 -13.85 18.29 -18.54
N ASP A 227 -12.91 19.16 -18.27
CA ASP A 227 -11.63 19.25 -19.00
C ASP A 227 -10.59 18.22 -18.52
N VAL A 228 -10.88 17.51 -17.44
CA VAL A 228 -9.99 16.47 -16.91
C VAL A 228 -10.30 15.11 -17.54
N ARG A 229 -9.27 14.39 -17.97
CA ARG A 229 -9.44 13.05 -18.54
C ARG A 229 -9.55 11.97 -17.46
N PHE A 230 -10.73 11.49 -17.19
CA PHE A 230 -10.97 10.30 -16.36
C PHE A 230 -11.02 9.05 -17.22
N THR A 231 -10.13 8.08 -17.00
CA THR A 231 -10.00 6.88 -17.84
C THR A 231 -10.71 5.65 -17.26
N GLY A 232 -11.07 5.66 -15.99
CA GLY A 232 -11.45 4.46 -15.26
C GLY A 232 -10.24 3.63 -14.83
N VAL A 233 -10.51 2.42 -14.36
CA VAL A 233 -9.47 1.49 -13.91
C VAL A 233 -8.63 1.02 -15.08
N LYS A 234 -7.30 1.03 -14.90
CA LYS A 234 -6.32 0.39 -15.78
C LYS A 234 -5.47 -0.57 -14.97
N THR A 235 -5.00 -1.64 -15.58
CA THR A 235 -4.16 -2.67 -14.93
C THR A 235 -3.11 -3.18 -15.92
N GLY A 236 -2.08 -3.86 -15.40
CA GLY A 236 -1.05 -4.48 -16.23
C GLY A 236 -0.40 -3.50 -17.20
N GLU A 237 -0.22 -3.94 -18.44
CA GLU A 237 0.43 -3.16 -19.51
C GLU A 237 -0.26 -1.82 -19.78
N ASP A 238 -1.61 -1.78 -19.79
CA ASP A 238 -2.35 -0.54 -20.02
C ASP A 238 -2.09 0.52 -18.95
N LEU A 239 -1.87 0.09 -17.70
CA LEU A 239 -1.50 0.99 -16.62
C LEU A 239 -0.05 1.47 -16.76
N ALA A 240 0.86 0.56 -17.09
CA ALA A 240 2.27 0.87 -17.29
C ALA A 240 2.47 1.83 -18.48
N ASP A 241 1.75 1.64 -19.58
CA ASP A 241 1.71 2.56 -20.72
C ASP A 241 1.23 3.94 -20.31
N ALA A 242 0.19 4.00 -19.49
CA ALA A 242 -0.34 5.27 -19.01
C ALA A 242 0.68 6.02 -18.13
N TYR A 243 1.37 5.33 -17.20
CA TYR A 243 2.45 5.95 -16.42
C TYR A 243 3.55 6.51 -17.32
N ALA A 244 4.05 5.72 -18.26
CA ALA A 244 5.14 6.13 -19.15
C ALA A 244 4.80 7.37 -20.02
N GLN A 245 3.52 7.69 -20.18
CA GLN A 245 3.04 8.85 -20.90
C GLN A 245 3.08 10.14 -20.10
N ALA A 246 2.95 10.08 -18.77
CA ALA A 246 2.93 11.26 -17.93
C ALA A 246 4.26 12.01 -17.97
N ASP A 247 4.20 13.33 -17.75
CA ASP A 247 5.37 14.17 -17.55
C ASP A 247 5.61 14.38 -16.04
N VAL A 248 4.54 14.43 -15.25
CA VAL A 248 4.56 14.49 -13.78
C VAL A 248 3.49 13.57 -13.22
N PHE A 249 3.85 12.74 -12.26
CA PHE A 249 2.90 12.03 -11.44
C PHE A 249 2.54 12.86 -10.21
N VAL A 250 1.27 13.18 -10.04
CA VAL A 250 0.76 13.98 -8.91
C VAL A 250 0.16 13.06 -7.86
N PHE A 251 0.66 13.18 -6.63
CA PHE A 251 0.18 12.43 -5.49
C PHE A 251 -0.45 13.37 -4.46
N PRO A 252 -1.75 13.67 -4.58
CA PRO A 252 -2.42 14.69 -3.76
C PRO A 252 -2.86 14.18 -2.38
N SER A 253 -2.73 12.86 -2.12
CA SER A 253 -3.14 12.25 -0.85
C SER A 253 -2.28 12.71 0.31
N LYS A 254 -2.92 12.99 1.45
CA LYS A 254 -2.28 13.38 2.72
C LYS A 254 -2.27 12.25 3.77
N THR A 255 -2.93 11.13 3.49
CA THR A 255 -3.23 10.08 4.49
C THR A 255 -2.77 8.67 4.09
N ASP A 256 -1.93 8.53 3.08
CA ASP A 256 -1.37 7.23 2.72
C ASP A 256 -0.24 6.81 3.67
N THR A 257 -0.09 5.50 3.85
CA THR A 257 0.97 4.93 4.70
C THR A 257 2.29 4.75 3.95
N PHE A 258 2.25 4.74 2.61
CA PHE A 258 3.44 4.57 1.77
C PHE A 258 3.30 5.28 0.40
N GLY A 259 2.36 4.85 -0.45
CA GLY A 259 2.21 5.35 -1.82
C GLY A 259 2.85 4.44 -2.87
N ASN A 260 2.34 3.21 -3.05
CA ASN A 260 2.85 2.28 -4.06
C ASN A 260 2.86 2.90 -5.48
N THR A 261 1.88 3.74 -5.80
CA THR A 261 1.76 4.44 -7.07
C THR A 261 2.90 5.44 -7.32
N ILE A 262 3.55 5.94 -6.26
CA ILE A 262 4.78 6.73 -6.37
C ILE A 262 5.90 5.85 -6.96
N LEU A 263 6.07 4.62 -6.47
CA LEU A 263 7.10 3.72 -7.00
C LEU A 263 6.83 3.32 -8.45
N GLU A 264 5.55 3.11 -8.81
CA GLU A 264 5.13 2.82 -10.19
C GLU A 264 5.50 3.97 -11.14
N ALA A 265 5.25 5.21 -10.72
CA ALA A 265 5.63 6.41 -11.48
C ALA A 265 7.16 6.53 -11.63
N LEU A 266 7.90 6.44 -10.51
CA LEU A 266 9.36 6.52 -10.51
C LEU A 266 10.00 5.44 -11.39
N ALA A 267 9.49 4.20 -11.35
CA ALA A 267 9.97 3.10 -12.17
C ALA A 267 9.67 3.31 -13.66
N SER A 268 8.60 4.03 -13.98
CA SER A 268 8.29 4.45 -15.35
C SER A 268 9.09 5.68 -15.82
N GLY A 269 10.01 6.18 -14.99
CA GLY A 269 10.83 7.38 -15.30
C GLY A 269 10.05 8.68 -15.19
N VAL A 270 9.00 8.71 -14.38
CA VAL A 270 8.13 9.88 -14.20
C VAL A 270 8.40 10.53 -12.84
N PRO A 271 8.85 11.80 -12.82
CA PRO A 271 9.00 12.56 -11.60
C PRO A 271 7.68 12.74 -10.85
N VAL A 272 7.76 12.86 -9.53
CA VAL A 272 6.60 12.91 -8.65
C VAL A 272 6.45 14.28 -8.01
N ALA A 273 5.22 14.78 -7.96
CA ALA A 273 4.82 15.96 -7.18
C ALA A 273 3.89 15.54 -6.04
N ALA A 274 4.19 15.92 -4.80
CA ALA A 274 3.40 15.52 -3.65
C ALA A 274 3.51 16.53 -2.49
N PHE A 275 2.62 16.40 -1.51
CA PHE A 275 2.78 17.06 -0.21
C PHE A 275 3.90 16.41 0.61
N PRO A 276 4.59 17.18 1.50
CA PRO A 276 5.64 16.66 2.39
C PRO A 276 5.06 15.90 3.59
N VAL A 277 4.28 14.86 3.31
CA VAL A 277 3.62 14.01 4.30
C VAL A 277 4.20 12.60 4.31
N THR A 278 3.81 11.79 5.30
CA THR A 278 4.17 10.37 5.41
C THR A 278 3.96 9.63 4.08
N GLY A 279 4.91 8.80 3.70
CA GLY A 279 4.99 8.15 2.40
C GLY A 279 5.82 8.99 1.42
N PRO A 280 5.29 10.07 0.82
CA PRO A 280 6.08 10.94 -0.06
C PRO A 280 7.38 11.43 0.55
N ILE A 281 7.38 11.92 1.79
CA ILE A 281 8.61 12.41 2.46
C ILE A 281 9.65 11.30 2.66
N ASP A 282 9.20 10.08 2.94
CA ASP A 282 10.08 8.93 3.15
C ASP A 282 10.71 8.43 1.84
N ILE A 283 10.02 8.59 0.72
CA ILE A 283 10.50 8.16 -0.60
C ILE A 283 11.34 9.26 -1.26
N LEU A 284 10.86 10.50 -1.26
CA LEU A 284 11.41 11.60 -2.05
C LEU A 284 12.29 12.55 -1.23
N GLY A 285 12.12 12.63 0.10
CA GLY A 285 12.73 13.67 0.93
C GLY A 285 14.26 13.76 0.84
N GLY A 286 14.95 12.65 0.57
CA GLY A 286 16.38 12.60 0.30
C GLY A 286 16.78 12.67 -1.19
N ASN A 287 15.80 12.83 -2.11
CA ASN A 287 16.00 12.69 -3.56
C ASN A 287 15.29 13.77 -4.37
N PRO A 288 15.64 15.06 -4.19
CA PRO A 288 14.92 16.18 -4.84
C PRO A 288 15.04 16.18 -6.36
N ALA A 289 15.97 15.44 -6.93
CA ALA A 289 16.07 15.27 -8.38
C ALA A 289 15.04 14.30 -8.98
N ALA A 290 14.39 13.48 -8.15
CA ALA A 290 13.41 12.47 -8.58
C ALA A 290 11.95 12.96 -8.45
N GLY A 291 11.72 14.07 -7.75
CA GLY A 291 10.40 14.65 -7.53
C GLY A 291 10.45 15.84 -6.59
N ALA A 292 9.34 16.54 -6.48
CA ALA A 292 9.20 17.74 -5.67
C ALA A 292 8.15 17.55 -4.55
N LEU A 293 8.49 18.03 -3.37
CA LEU A 293 7.62 18.08 -2.20
C LEU A 293 7.40 19.55 -1.81
N ASP A 294 6.16 19.97 -1.73
CA ASP A 294 5.79 21.32 -1.31
C ASP A 294 4.40 21.31 -0.64
N ASP A 295 4.19 22.20 0.33
CA ASP A 295 2.88 22.43 0.94
C ASP A 295 1.88 23.05 -0.04
N ASN A 296 2.38 23.73 -1.08
CA ASN A 296 1.64 24.17 -2.24
C ASN A 296 1.79 23.14 -3.37
N LEU A 297 0.76 22.31 -3.58
CA LEU A 297 0.82 21.25 -4.59
C LEU A 297 1.06 21.77 -6.02
N ARG A 298 0.63 23.00 -6.34
CA ARG A 298 0.91 23.62 -7.64
C ARG A 298 2.42 23.84 -7.83
N ASP A 299 3.08 24.35 -6.82
CA ASP A 299 4.53 24.61 -6.87
C ASP A 299 5.31 23.30 -6.96
N ALA A 300 4.88 22.26 -6.23
CA ALA A 300 5.41 20.91 -6.38
C ALA A 300 5.25 20.37 -7.82
N CYS A 301 4.07 20.55 -8.44
CA CYS A 301 3.81 20.12 -9.82
C CYS A 301 4.74 20.82 -10.82
N LEU A 302 4.89 22.14 -10.70
CA LEU A 302 5.74 22.93 -11.61
C LEU A 302 7.22 22.60 -11.41
N ALA A 303 7.67 22.43 -10.16
CA ALA A 303 9.04 22.03 -9.85
C ALA A 303 9.36 20.62 -10.39
N ALA A 304 8.41 19.68 -10.28
CA ALA A 304 8.57 18.32 -10.77
C ALA A 304 8.79 18.22 -12.28
N LEU A 305 8.32 19.20 -13.08
CA LEU A 305 8.61 19.28 -14.52
C LEU A 305 10.11 19.42 -14.83
N HIS A 306 10.89 19.95 -13.89
CA HIS A 306 12.32 20.13 -14.00
C HIS A 306 13.14 19.01 -13.35
N CYS A 307 12.48 18.04 -12.73
CA CYS A 307 13.13 16.87 -12.15
C CYS A 307 13.60 15.87 -13.22
N SER A 308 14.55 15.04 -12.86
CA SER A 308 15.20 14.10 -13.78
C SER A 308 14.47 12.75 -13.85
N PRO A 309 14.00 12.33 -15.03
CA PRO A 309 13.50 10.97 -15.25
C PRO A 309 14.52 9.88 -14.85
N GLN A 310 15.79 10.14 -15.08
CA GLN A 310 16.86 9.22 -14.72
C GLN A 310 17.05 9.11 -13.20
N ALA A 311 16.88 10.22 -12.47
CA ALA A 311 16.91 10.20 -11.00
C ALA A 311 15.71 9.42 -10.44
N ALA A 312 14.52 9.58 -11.02
CA ALA A 312 13.33 8.82 -10.69
C ALA A 312 13.57 7.30 -10.84
N LEU A 313 14.11 6.87 -11.97
CA LEU A 313 14.50 5.49 -12.23
C LEU A 313 15.54 4.97 -11.23
N THR A 314 16.55 5.75 -10.95
CA THR A 314 17.62 5.36 -10.01
C THR A 314 17.04 5.13 -8.61
N LEU A 315 16.14 6.03 -8.18
CA LEU A 315 15.47 5.92 -6.90
C LEU A 315 14.58 4.66 -6.83
N SER A 316 13.80 4.38 -7.87
CA SER A 316 12.91 3.20 -7.89
C SER A 316 13.65 1.88 -7.70
N ARG A 317 14.88 1.75 -8.20
CA ARG A 317 15.72 0.54 -8.08
C ARG A 317 16.12 0.21 -6.65
N SER A 318 16.00 1.16 -5.71
CA SER A 318 16.22 0.88 -4.29
C SER A 318 15.09 0.04 -3.66
N TYR A 319 13.94 -0.06 -4.34
CA TYR A 319 12.73 -0.74 -3.90
C TYR A 319 12.52 -2.03 -4.69
N SER A 320 12.79 -3.19 -4.10
CA SER A 320 12.53 -4.48 -4.73
C SER A 320 11.66 -5.37 -3.84
N TRP A 321 10.79 -6.15 -4.46
CA TRP A 321 9.96 -7.13 -3.75
C TRP A 321 10.80 -8.21 -3.08
N GLU A 322 11.93 -8.58 -3.65
CA GLU A 322 12.85 -9.52 -3.02
C GLU A 322 13.34 -9.00 -1.66
N LYS A 323 13.86 -7.74 -1.60
CA LYS A 323 14.32 -7.13 -0.35
C LYS A 323 13.18 -6.97 0.66
N ALA A 324 12.01 -6.48 0.20
CA ALA A 324 10.84 -6.30 1.04
C ALA A 324 10.35 -7.63 1.62
N SER A 325 10.36 -8.71 0.84
CA SER A 325 9.90 -10.02 1.29
C SER A 325 10.90 -10.72 2.21
N ARG A 326 12.20 -10.51 2.02
CA ARG A 326 13.21 -10.93 3.01
C ARG A 326 13.01 -10.22 4.35
N GLN A 327 12.81 -8.90 4.32
CA GLN A 327 12.51 -8.10 5.52
C GLN A 327 11.23 -8.58 6.22
N PHE A 328 10.18 -8.91 5.46
CA PHE A 328 8.95 -9.52 6.00
C PHE A 328 9.24 -10.83 6.71
N LEU A 329 9.98 -11.74 6.07
CA LEU A 329 10.34 -13.04 6.61
C LEU A 329 11.13 -12.90 7.91
N ASP A 330 12.14 -12.04 7.94
CA ASP A 330 12.95 -11.76 9.12
C ASP A 330 12.08 -11.23 10.28
N ASN A 331 11.14 -10.33 9.99
CA ASN A 331 10.23 -9.77 10.98
C ASN A 331 9.26 -10.83 11.55
N VAL A 332 8.75 -11.73 10.71
CA VAL A 332 7.89 -12.83 11.15
C VAL A 332 8.66 -13.81 12.05
N ILE A 333 9.88 -14.15 11.69
CA ILE A 333 10.75 -15.02 12.47
C ILE A 333 11.13 -14.36 13.80
N HIS A 334 11.48 -13.09 13.77
CA HIS A 334 11.75 -12.29 14.98
C HIS A 334 10.55 -12.28 15.93
N ALA A 335 9.34 -12.08 15.40
CA ALA A 335 8.10 -12.12 16.18
C ALA A 335 7.93 -13.46 16.91
N ALA A 336 8.32 -14.57 16.30
CA ALA A 336 8.25 -15.90 16.91
C ALA A 336 9.33 -16.13 17.99
N GLY A 337 10.28 -15.22 18.14
CA GLY A 337 11.42 -15.39 19.08
C GLY A 337 12.36 -16.50 18.65
N LYS A 338 12.43 -16.77 17.34
CA LYS A 338 13.35 -17.73 16.73
C LYS A 338 14.45 -16.95 16.01
N SER A 339 15.65 -17.49 15.97
CA SER A 339 16.68 -17.09 15.01
C SER A 339 16.52 -17.96 13.76
N LEU A 340 16.74 -17.41 12.57
CA LEU A 340 16.91 -18.22 11.37
C LEU A 340 18.00 -19.26 11.65
N PRO A 341 17.75 -20.57 11.44
CA PRO A 341 18.86 -21.44 11.07
C PRO A 341 19.41 -20.77 9.80
N LEU A 342 20.70 -20.42 9.82
CA LEU A 342 21.40 -19.86 8.66
C LEU A 342 20.99 -20.66 7.42
N LEU A 343 20.10 -20.11 6.61
CA LEU A 343 19.89 -20.59 5.25
C LEU A 343 21.27 -20.51 4.64
N SER A 344 21.84 -21.68 4.32
CA SER A 344 23.23 -21.77 3.88
C SER A 344 23.45 -20.79 2.74
N ARG A 345 24.53 -20.00 2.81
CA ARG A 345 24.91 -19.03 1.77
C ARG A 345 25.00 -19.62 0.37
N SER A 346 24.93 -20.94 0.24
CA SER A 346 24.95 -21.70 -1.01
C SER A 346 23.61 -21.76 -1.77
N GLN A 347 22.51 -21.24 -1.21
CA GLN A 347 21.22 -21.09 -1.90
C GLN A 347 20.95 -19.64 -2.34
N LEU A 348 21.98 -18.79 -2.23
CA LEU A 348 21.91 -17.35 -2.49
C LEU A 348 22.83 -16.93 -3.68
N ALA A 349 23.34 -17.89 -4.45
CA ALA A 349 24.11 -17.64 -5.67
C ALA A 349 23.26 -17.90 -6.91
#